data_6306ed9fcaa783f356795539310e42d5
#
_entry.id   6306ed9fcaa783f356795539310e42d5
#
_cell.length_a   1.000
_cell.length_b   1.000
_cell.length_c   1.000
_cell.angle_alpha   90.00
_cell.angle_beta   90.00
_cell.angle_gamma   90.00
#
_symmetry.space_group_name_H-M   'P 1'
#
loop_
_entity.id
_entity.type
_entity.pdbx_description
1 polymer ?
#
loop_
_entity_poly.entity_id
_entity_poly.type
_entity_poly.pdbx_seq_one_letter_code
_entity_poly.pdbx_strand_id
1 'polypeptide(L)'
;KKIKGNVNKIAIKLNQLNYLIGKTDIKAAVNELFEENPKAFEVLGILIAVRKNKNAKTFNNKGEIVTLDSYFTSPESICEYIEETGLGEIFRNKDVKNLVDYVFGIEVGLDTNARKNRGGENMSKAVSLFFDKANVFYKKEVSSTAFPEIMSLGTDVKRFDFVIKTKKKTYLIETNFYNGGGSKLNETARSYSDVAPKINQYKNYEFVWITDGQGWLSAKNKLEEAYNIIPSMYNLTTLKNFIKKIKSENVISEW
;
A
#
# COMPACT_ATOMS: atom_id res chain seq x y z
N LYS A 1 -3.23 -27.10 -15.44
CA LYS A 1 -2.57 -27.97 -14.39
C LYS A 1 -2.07 -27.15 -13.18
N LYS A 2 -1.37 -26.02 -13.37
CA LYS A 2 -0.75 -25.25 -12.27
C LYS A 2 -1.78 -24.61 -11.33
N ILE A 3 -2.82 -23.96 -11.86
CA ILE A 3 -3.90 -23.30 -11.08
C ILE A 3 -4.59 -24.34 -10.18
N LYS A 4 -5.10 -25.42 -10.79
CA LYS A 4 -5.76 -26.49 -10.04
C LYS A 4 -4.87 -27.10 -8.96
N GLY A 5 -3.58 -27.26 -9.23
CA GLY A 5 -2.59 -27.72 -8.24
C GLY A 5 -2.40 -26.76 -7.07
N ASN A 6 -2.43 -25.44 -7.31
CA ASN A 6 -2.30 -24.43 -6.26
C ASN A 6 -3.54 -24.41 -5.35
N VAL A 7 -4.74 -24.43 -5.93
CA VAL A 7 -6.00 -24.43 -5.16
C VAL A 7 -6.13 -25.72 -4.35
N ASN A 8 -5.83 -26.88 -4.94
CA ASN A 8 -5.94 -28.17 -4.23
C ASN A 8 -5.06 -28.24 -2.97
N LYS A 9 -3.88 -27.59 -2.97
CA LYS A 9 -2.98 -27.58 -1.80
C LYS A 9 -3.59 -26.90 -0.58
N ILE A 10 -4.52 -25.97 -0.78
CA ILE A 10 -5.13 -25.16 0.28
C ILE A 10 -6.63 -25.41 0.42
N ALA A 11 -7.19 -26.32 -0.38
CA ALA A 11 -8.64 -26.57 -0.43
C ALA A 11 -9.23 -26.96 0.94
N ILE A 12 -8.51 -27.75 1.75
CA ILE A 12 -8.96 -28.14 3.08
C ILE A 12 -9.14 -26.89 3.96
N LYS A 13 -8.16 -25.99 3.98
CA LYS A 13 -8.23 -24.75 4.76
C LYS A 13 -9.35 -23.82 4.27
N LEU A 14 -9.53 -23.71 2.95
CA LEU A 14 -10.61 -22.92 2.35
C LEU A 14 -12.00 -23.51 2.72
N ASN A 15 -12.13 -24.85 2.74
CA ASN A 15 -13.36 -25.48 3.18
C ASN A 15 -13.65 -25.23 4.66
N GLN A 16 -12.66 -25.17 5.52
CA GLN A 16 -12.82 -24.79 6.92
C GLN A 16 -13.23 -23.32 7.05
N LEU A 17 -12.63 -22.40 6.27
CA LEU A 17 -13.01 -21.00 6.23
C LEU A 17 -14.42 -20.76 5.67
N ASN A 18 -15.02 -21.71 4.91
CA ASN A 18 -16.42 -21.63 4.52
C ASN A 18 -17.36 -21.53 5.74
N TYR A 19 -16.91 -21.97 6.92
CA TYR A 19 -17.64 -21.81 8.17
C TYR A 19 -18.02 -20.36 8.48
N LEU A 20 -17.22 -19.40 8.04
CA LEU A 20 -17.46 -17.97 8.24
C LEU A 20 -18.56 -17.40 7.35
N ILE A 21 -18.91 -18.10 6.25
CA ILE A 21 -19.89 -17.62 5.28
C ILE A 21 -21.28 -17.62 5.90
N GLY A 22 -21.93 -16.46 5.91
CA GLY A 22 -23.27 -16.25 6.42
C GLY A 22 -23.35 -16.12 7.94
N LYS A 23 -22.23 -16.06 8.62
CA LYS A 23 -22.21 -15.72 10.05
C LYS A 23 -22.42 -14.21 10.22
N THR A 24 -23.37 -13.84 11.07
CA THR A 24 -23.63 -12.44 11.44
C THR A 24 -22.58 -11.93 12.42
N ASP A 25 -22.21 -12.77 13.38
CA ASP A 25 -21.12 -12.51 14.32
C ASP A 25 -19.85 -13.19 13.82
N ILE A 26 -19.08 -12.45 13.01
CA ILE A 26 -17.80 -12.93 12.47
C ILE A 26 -16.80 -13.17 13.59
N LYS A 27 -16.82 -12.35 14.65
CA LYS A 27 -15.87 -12.46 15.75
C LYS A 27 -16.06 -13.77 16.51
N ALA A 28 -17.29 -14.13 16.85
CA ALA A 28 -17.60 -15.41 17.48
C ALA A 28 -17.17 -16.58 16.58
N ALA A 29 -17.52 -16.53 15.28
CA ALA A 29 -17.18 -17.59 14.34
C ALA A 29 -15.66 -17.73 14.12
N VAL A 30 -14.91 -16.63 14.15
CA VAL A 30 -13.44 -16.66 14.07
C VAL A 30 -12.85 -17.33 15.31
N ASN A 31 -13.34 -17.01 16.51
CA ASN A 31 -12.89 -17.65 17.75
C ASN A 31 -13.14 -19.17 17.72
N GLU A 32 -14.36 -19.59 17.39
CA GLU A 32 -14.73 -21.01 17.28
C GLU A 32 -13.81 -21.76 16.29
N LEU A 33 -13.62 -21.20 15.10
CA LEU A 33 -12.76 -21.83 14.09
C LEU A 33 -11.27 -21.82 14.47
N PHE A 34 -10.84 -20.77 15.18
CA PHE A 34 -9.45 -20.67 15.64
C PHE A 34 -9.12 -21.71 16.73
N GLU A 35 -10.04 -21.97 17.64
CA GLU A 35 -9.94 -23.03 18.65
C GLU A 35 -9.84 -24.41 17.98
N GLU A 36 -10.63 -24.66 16.94
CA GLU A 36 -10.62 -25.91 16.20
C GLU A 36 -9.35 -26.09 15.34
N ASN A 37 -9.02 -25.08 14.53
CA ASN A 37 -7.84 -25.13 13.66
C ASN A 37 -7.30 -23.74 13.30
N PRO A 38 -6.36 -23.17 14.07
CA PRO A 38 -5.77 -21.87 13.78
C PRO A 38 -5.09 -21.80 12.40
N LYS A 39 -4.58 -22.94 11.90
CA LYS A 39 -3.93 -23.00 10.58
C LYS A 39 -4.88 -22.78 9.39
N ALA A 40 -6.18 -22.83 9.59
CA ALA A 40 -7.15 -22.51 8.55
C ALA A 40 -6.97 -21.07 8.04
N PHE A 41 -6.63 -20.15 8.94
CA PHE A 41 -6.49 -18.72 8.63
C PHE A 41 -5.23 -18.35 7.85
N GLU A 42 -4.22 -19.23 7.77
CA GLU A 42 -2.98 -18.95 7.00
C GLU A 42 -3.21 -18.70 5.51
N VAL A 43 -4.39 -18.99 5.00
CA VAL A 43 -4.75 -18.82 3.59
C VAL A 43 -5.67 -17.63 3.34
N LEU A 44 -6.03 -16.85 4.36
CA LEU A 44 -6.90 -15.66 4.19
C LEU A 44 -6.36 -14.67 3.16
N GLY A 45 -5.04 -14.51 3.07
CA GLY A 45 -4.43 -13.61 2.11
C GLY A 45 -4.85 -13.87 0.66
N ILE A 46 -5.08 -15.14 0.28
CA ILE A 46 -5.47 -15.46 -1.11
C ILE A 46 -6.86 -14.93 -1.46
N LEU A 47 -7.75 -14.76 -0.49
CA LEU A 47 -9.11 -14.24 -0.72
C LEU A 47 -9.09 -12.80 -1.24
N ILE A 48 -8.02 -12.05 -0.95
CA ILE A 48 -7.77 -10.73 -1.53
C ILE A 48 -6.64 -10.77 -2.57
N ALA A 49 -6.43 -11.93 -3.20
CA ALA A 49 -5.43 -12.18 -4.23
C ALA A 49 -3.97 -11.94 -3.79
N VAL A 50 -3.67 -12.08 -2.51
CA VAL A 50 -2.30 -12.08 -1.97
C VAL A 50 -1.87 -13.52 -1.75
N ARG A 51 -0.89 -13.97 -2.54
CA ARG A 51 -0.29 -15.30 -2.34
C ARG A 51 0.61 -15.32 -1.11
N LYS A 52 0.62 -16.45 -0.40
CA LYS A 52 1.50 -16.65 0.75
C LYS A 52 2.95 -16.38 0.36
N ASN A 53 3.51 -15.36 0.97
CA ASN A 53 4.92 -15.00 0.87
C ASN A 53 5.38 -14.70 2.30
N LYS A 54 6.32 -15.49 2.84
CA LYS A 54 6.80 -15.39 4.22
C LYS A 54 7.27 -13.99 4.64
N ASN A 55 7.54 -13.12 3.68
CA ASN A 55 8.03 -11.76 3.92
C ASN A 55 7.08 -10.68 3.36
N ALA A 56 5.83 -11.03 3.02
CA ALA A 56 4.87 -10.03 2.58
C ALA A 56 4.60 -9.08 3.75
N LYS A 57 4.89 -7.79 3.53
CA LYS A 57 4.67 -6.73 4.50
C LYS A 57 3.41 -5.95 4.16
N THR A 58 2.72 -5.49 5.17
CA THR A 58 1.56 -4.61 5.09
C THR A 58 1.62 -3.60 6.23
N PHE A 59 0.60 -2.74 6.32
CA PHE A 59 0.48 -1.77 7.40
C PHE A 59 -0.67 -2.20 8.32
N ASN A 60 -0.47 -2.09 9.62
CA ASN A 60 -1.54 -2.24 10.58
C ASN A 60 -2.32 -0.91 10.74
N ASN A 61 -3.40 -0.93 11.52
CA ASN A 61 -4.22 0.24 11.81
C ASN A 61 -3.47 1.37 12.55
N LYS A 62 -2.26 1.08 13.07
CA LYS A 62 -1.37 2.07 13.69
C LYS A 62 -0.38 2.68 12.70
N GLY A 63 -0.39 2.24 11.41
CA GLY A 63 0.56 2.67 10.39
C GLY A 63 1.96 2.06 10.55
N GLU A 64 2.09 0.96 11.30
CA GLU A 64 3.35 0.24 11.47
C GLU A 64 3.49 -0.84 10.39
N ILE A 65 4.71 -1.05 9.91
CA ILE A 65 4.99 -2.15 8.97
C ILE A 65 5.03 -3.46 9.73
N VAL A 66 4.12 -4.36 9.38
CA VAL A 66 4.03 -5.71 9.94
C VAL A 66 4.10 -6.76 8.82
N THR A 67 4.42 -7.99 9.16
CA THR A 67 4.29 -9.10 8.20
C THR A 67 2.82 -9.48 8.06
N LEU A 68 2.40 -9.85 6.85
CA LEU A 68 1.02 -10.30 6.64
C LEU A 68 0.67 -11.51 7.52
N ASP A 69 1.63 -12.42 7.69
CA ASP A 69 1.44 -13.63 8.51
C ASP A 69 1.18 -13.29 10.00
N SER A 70 1.58 -12.11 10.50
CA SER A 70 1.32 -11.71 11.89
C SER A 70 -0.16 -11.48 12.18
N TYR A 71 -0.97 -11.16 11.15
CA TYR A 71 -2.42 -11.05 11.31
C TYR A 71 -3.11 -12.38 11.60
N PHE A 72 -2.48 -13.50 11.27
CA PHE A 72 -3.11 -14.83 11.37
C PHE A 72 -2.69 -15.60 12.64
N THR A 73 -2.22 -14.89 13.66
CA THR A 73 -1.68 -15.48 14.89
C THR A 73 -2.62 -15.42 16.09
N SER A 74 -3.65 -14.56 16.03
CA SER A 74 -4.68 -14.46 17.07
C SER A 74 -6.06 -14.16 16.47
N PRO A 75 -7.15 -14.51 17.15
CA PRO A 75 -8.51 -14.19 16.70
C PRO A 75 -8.73 -12.69 16.48
N GLU A 76 -8.18 -11.84 17.35
CA GLU A 76 -8.33 -10.40 17.29
C GLU A 76 -7.72 -9.84 16.01
N SER A 77 -6.48 -10.21 15.70
CA SER A 77 -5.79 -9.76 14.50
C SER A 77 -6.40 -10.33 13.22
N ILE A 78 -6.96 -11.55 13.28
CA ILE A 78 -7.72 -12.14 12.18
C ILE A 78 -9.00 -11.33 11.92
N CYS A 79 -9.74 -10.97 12.96
CA CYS A 79 -10.93 -10.14 12.83
C CYS A 79 -10.60 -8.77 12.26
N GLU A 80 -9.54 -8.12 12.74
CA GLU A 80 -9.06 -6.86 12.17
C GLU A 80 -8.79 -6.99 10.67
N TYR A 81 -8.05 -8.02 10.28
CA TYR A 81 -7.75 -8.29 8.88
C TYR A 81 -9.01 -8.49 8.03
N ILE A 82 -9.98 -9.28 8.52
CA ILE A 82 -11.23 -9.58 7.82
C ILE A 82 -12.04 -8.29 7.61
N GLU A 83 -12.13 -7.43 8.61
CA GLU A 83 -12.91 -6.17 8.51
C GLU A 83 -12.18 -5.15 7.63
N GLU A 84 -10.88 -4.93 7.80
CA GLU A 84 -10.13 -3.95 7.01
C GLU A 84 -10.02 -4.31 5.53
N THR A 85 -10.08 -5.61 5.19
CA THR A 85 -10.05 -6.07 3.79
C THR A 85 -11.42 -6.11 3.14
N GLY A 86 -12.50 -5.85 3.88
CA GLY A 86 -13.88 -5.96 3.40
C GLY A 86 -14.38 -7.40 3.30
N LEU A 87 -13.59 -8.40 3.70
CA LEU A 87 -14.03 -9.80 3.70
C LEU A 87 -15.20 -10.04 4.66
N GLY A 88 -15.29 -9.24 5.74
CA GLY A 88 -16.39 -9.33 6.70
C GLY A 88 -17.76 -9.11 6.06
N GLU A 89 -17.89 -8.13 5.19
CA GLU A 89 -19.13 -7.89 4.44
C GLU A 89 -19.44 -9.05 3.48
N ILE A 90 -18.43 -9.51 2.73
CA ILE A 90 -18.56 -10.63 1.79
C ILE A 90 -19.06 -11.90 2.51
N PHE A 91 -18.55 -12.17 3.71
CA PHE A 91 -18.98 -13.32 4.51
C PHE A 91 -20.40 -13.14 5.03
N ARG A 92 -20.72 -12.00 5.65
CA ARG A 92 -22.06 -11.73 6.21
C ARG A 92 -23.14 -11.76 5.14
N ASN A 93 -22.92 -11.15 4.01
CA ASN A 93 -23.88 -11.04 2.90
C ASN A 93 -24.01 -12.33 2.09
N LYS A 94 -23.13 -13.33 2.30
CA LYS A 94 -23.06 -14.54 1.46
C LYS A 94 -22.82 -14.25 -0.01
N ASP A 95 -22.05 -13.19 -0.32
CA ASP A 95 -21.71 -12.84 -1.71
C ASP A 95 -20.88 -13.93 -2.38
N VAL A 96 -20.21 -14.76 -1.58
CA VAL A 96 -19.52 -15.98 -1.99
C VAL A 96 -20.11 -17.18 -1.28
N LYS A 97 -20.35 -18.26 -2.02
CA LYS A 97 -20.94 -19.50 -1.46
C LYS A 97 -19.89 -20.57 -1.14
N ASN A 98 -18.77 -20.54 -1.83
CA ASN A 98 -17.68 -21.50 -1.68
C ASN A 98 -16.33 -20.83 -1.93
N LEU A 99 -15.45 -20.85 -0.95
CA LEU A 99 -14.13 -20.20 -1.04
C LEU A 99 -13.15 -20.95 -1.95
N VAL A 100 -13.35 -22.26 -2.18
CA VAL A 100 -12.52 -23.01 -3.14
C VAL A 100 -12.79 -22.53 -4.56
N ASP A 101 -14.08 -22.36 -4.93
CA ASP A 101 -14.46 -21.85 -6.26
C ASP A 101 -14.08 -20.38 -6.41
N TYR A 102 -14.24 -19.58 -5.36
CA TYR A 102 -13.84 -18.18 -5.34
C TYR A 102 -12.33 -18.02 -5.57
N VAL A 103 -11.51 -18.82 -4.87
CA VAL A 103 -10.05 -18.80 -5.04
C VAL A 103 -9.63 -19.35 -6.40
N PHE A 104 -10.36 -20.32 -6.95
CA PHE A 104 -10.13 -20.77 -8.32
C PHE A 104 -10.31 -19.62 -9.32
N GLY A 105 -11.39 -18.84 -9.18
CA GLY A 105 -11.61 -17.63 -9.97
C GLY A 105 -10.51 -16.57 -9.78
N ILE A 106 -10.08 -16.34 -8.55
CA ILE A 106 -8.94 -15.46 -8.25
C ILE A 106 -7.65 -15.93 -8.93
N GLU A 107 -7.32 -17.21 -8.82
CA GLU A 107 -6.10 -17.77 -9.44
C GLU A 107 -6.14 -17.71 -10.97
N VAL A 108 -7.33 -17.83 -11.59
CA VAL A 108 -7.53 -17.62 -13.04
C VAL A 108 -7.40 -16.15 -13.40
N GLY A 109 -8.02 -15.26 -12.61
CA GLY A 109 -8.07 -13.82 -12.84
C GLY A 109 -6.91 -13.02 -12.23
N LEU A 110 -5.92 -13.68 -11.60
CA LEU A 110 -4.73 -13.04 -11.06
C LEU A 110 -3.83 -12.50 -12.18
N ASP A 111 -4.41 -11.62 -12.96
CA ASP A 111 -3.64 -10.81 -13.87
C ASP A 111 -2.79 -9.81 -13.07
N THR A 112 -1.60 -9.53 -13.58
CA THR A 112 -0.56 -8.68 -12.97
C THR A 112 -1.05 -7.27 -12.61
N ASN A 113 -2.13 -6.78 -13.22
CA ASN A 113 -2.64 -5.41 -13.03
C ASN A 113 -3.33 -5.16 -11.69
N ALA A 114 -4.12 -6.10 -11.19
CA ALA A 114 -4.84 -5.94 -9.91
C ALA A 114 -3.89 -5.88 -8.68
N ARG A 115 -2.68 -6.46 -8.80
CA ARG A 115 -1.64 -6.37 -7.75
C ARG A 115 -0.99 -5.00 -7.67
N LYS A 116 -0.85 -4.31 -8.81
CA LYS A 116 -0.12 -3.03 -8.90
C LYS A 116 -0.87 -1.92 -8.17
N ASN A 117 -2.22 -1.91 -8.27
CA ASN A 117 -3.05 -0.84 -7.71
C ASN A 117 -3.10 -0.89 -6.18
N ARG A 118 -3.19 -2.08 -5.58
CA ARG A 118 -3.29 -2.24 -4.12
C ARG A 118 -2.02 -1.82 -3.36
N GLY A 119 -0.84 -2.05 -3.94
CA GLY A 119 0.43 -1.62 -3.32
C GLY A 119 0.54 -0.10 -3.20
N GLY A 120 0.03 0.65 -4.20
CA GLY A 120 0.01 2.12 -4.21
C GLY A 120 -0.95 2.69 -3.17
N GLU A 121 -2.17 2.17 -3.08
CA GLU A 121 -3.17 2.62 -2.10
C GLU A 121 -2.71 2.40 -0.66
N ASN A 122 -2.08 1.27 -0.35
CA ASN A 122 -1.58 0.98 0.98
C ASN A 122 -0.46 1.95 1.39
N MET A 123 0.45 2.30 0.47
CA MET A 123 1.50 3.28 0.75
C MET A 123 0.91 4.67 1.01
N SER A 124 -0.02 5.10 0.17
CA SER A 124 -0.70 6.38 0.34
C SER A 124 -1.47 6.45 1.67
N LYS A 125 -2.16 5.36 2.07
CA LYS A 125 -2.81 5.29 3.38
C LYS A 125 -1.81 5.39 4.54
N ALA A 126 -0.70 4.66 4.47
CA ALA A 126 0.33 4.71 5.50
C ALA A 126 0.92 6.12 5.65
N VAL A 127 1.28 6.76 4.54
CA VAL A 127 1.81 8.13 4.55
C VAL A 127 0.79 9.12 5.11
N SER A 128 -0.51 8.96 4.76
CA SER A 128 -1.59 9.75 5.36
C SER A 128 -1.61 9.64 6.88
N LEU A 129 -1.55 8.42 7.41
CA LEU A 129 -1.57 8.19 8.86
C LEU A 129 -0.39 8.87 9.57
N PHE A 130 0.81 8.91 8.95
CA PHE A 130 1.93 9.66 9.49
C PHE A 130 1.67 11.16 9.54
N PHE A 131 1.10 11.72 8.48
CA PHE A 131 0.75 13.15 8.41
C PHE A 131 -0.36 13.49 9.39
N ASP A 132 -1.42 12.68 9.47
CA ASP A 132 -2.55 12.88 10.38
C ASP A 132 -2.09 12.82 11.86
N LYS A 133 -1.31 11.83 12.26
CA LYS A 133 -0.71 11.71 13.60
C LYS A 133 0.17 12.91 13.96
N ALA A 134 0.80 13.52 12.97
CA ALA A 134 1.64 14.68 13.15
C ALA A 134 0.87 16.00 13.06
N ASN A 135 -0.45 15.99 12.84
CA ASN A 135 -1.29 17.16 12.55
C ASN A 135 -0.73 18.02 11.41
N VAL A 136 -0.30 17.37 10.32
CA VAL A 136 0.16 18.01 9.11
C VAL A 136 -1.00 18.11 8.12
N PHE A 137 -1.34 19.30 7.69
CA PHE A 137 -2.35 19.50 6.65
C PHE A 137 -1.77 19.17 5.28
N TYR A 138 -2.52 18.42 4.47
CA TYR A 138 -2.16 18.04 3.10
C TYR A 138 -3.40 17.92 2.21
N LYS A 139 -3.23 18.05 0.89
CA LYS A 139 -4.23 17.66 -0.11
C LYS A 139 -3.76 16.42 -0.86
N LYS A 140 -4.70 15.56 -1.22
CA LYS A 140 -4.46 14.34 -2.01
C LYS A 140 -4.79 14.55 -3.48
N GLU A 141 -4.11 13.78 -4.34
CA GLU A 141 -4.47 13.64 -5.76
C GLU A 141 -4.57 14.99 -6.48
N VAL A 142 -3.62 15.90 -6.22
CA VAL A 142 -3.64 17.24 -6.79
C VAL A 142 -3.01 17.23 -8.17
N SER A 143 -3.75 17.77 -9.16
CA SER A 143 -3.25 17.91 -10.53
C SER A 143 -2.13 18.94 -10.64
N SER A 144 -1.13 18.68 -11.52
CA SER A 144 -0.09 19.65 -11.88
C SER A 144 -0.66 20.95 -12.46
N THR A 145 -1.88 20.92 -13.01
CA THR A 145 -2.59 22.12 -13.51
C THR A 145 -2.91 23.14 -12.41
N ALA A 146 -2.87 22.74 -11.14
CA ALA A 146 -3.00 23.66 -10.00
C ALA A 146 -1.73 24.50 -9.76
N PHE A 147 -0.65 24.23 -10.50
CA PHE A 147 0.64 24.90 -10.37
C PHE A 147 1.14 25.38 -11.76
N PRO A 148 0.41 26.31 -12.41
CA PRO A 148 0.69 26.76 -13.77
C PRO A 148 2.07 27.40 -13.92
N GLU A 149 2.65 27.88 -12.84
CA GLU A 149 4.00 28.43 -12.79
C GLU A 149 5.10 27.38 -13.00
N ILE A 150 4.82 26.08 -12.82
CA ILE A 150 5.78 25.01 -13.08
C ILE A 150 5.71 24.62 -14.57
N MET A 151 6.14 25.53 -15.43
CA MET A 151 6.06 25.35 -16.90
C MET A 151 6.93 24.22 -17.42
N SER A 152 7.98 23.84 -16.68
CA SER A 152 8.92 22.76 -17.04
C SER A 152 8.31 21.35 -17.04
N LEU A 153 7.11 21.16 -16.48
CA LEU A 153 6.39 19.87 -16.55
C LEU A 153 5.74 19.63 -17.93
N GLY A 154 5.69 20.68 -18.78
CA GLY A 154 5.10 20.57 -20.12
C GLY A 154 3.56 20.49 -20.08
N THR A 155 2.99 19.93 -21.15
CA THR A 155 1.52 19.79 -21.31
C THR A 155 0.96 18.53 -20.67
N ASP A 156 1.80 17.59 -20.24
CA ASP A 156 1.37 16.34 -19.62
C ASP A 156 0.85 16.58 -18.21
N VAL A 157 -0.44 16.30 -18.04
CA VAL A 157 -1.09 16.43 -16.72
C VAL A 157 -0.56 15.33 -15.80
N LYS A 158 0.20 15.73 -14.78
CA LYS A 158 0.58 14.88 -13.64
C LYS A 158 -0.39 15.06 -12.49
N ARG A 159 -0.52 14.00 -11.69
CA ARG A 159 -1.27 14.06 -10.42
C ARG A 159 -0.35 13.61 -9.31
N PHE A 160 -0.15 14.49 -8.34
CA PHE A 160 0.68 14.22 -7.18
C PHE A 160 -0.15 13.55 -6.08
N ASP A 161 0.37 12.47 -5.50
CA ASP A 161 -0.32 11.73 -4.42
C ASP A 161 -0.65 12.64 -3.24
N PHE A 162 0.29 13.51 -2.86
CA PHE A 162 0.08 14.51 -1.81
C PHE A 162 0.71 15.85 -2.19
N VAL A 163 0.09 16.91 -1.69
CA VAL A 163 0.67 18.25 -1.71
C VAL A 163 0.60 18.86 -0.31
N ILE A 164 1.71 19.41 0.16
CA ILE A 164 1.83 20.13 1.42
C ILE A 164 2.39 21.52 1.14
N LYS A 165 1.72 22.56 1.65
CA LYS A 165 2.22 23.93 1.62
C LYS A 165 2.75 24.35 2.99
N THR A 166 3.92 24.95 3.00
CA THR A 166 4.50 25.60 4.16
C THR A 166 4.69 27.09 3.85
N LYS A 167 5.05 27.91 4.84
CA LYS A 167 5.42 29.30 4.60
C LYS A 167 6.65 29.46 3.69
N LYS A 168 7.45 28.41 3.53
CA LYS A 168 8.67 28.46 2.71
C LYS A 168 8.47 27.87 1.32
N LYS A 169 7.80 26.70 1.22
CA LYS A 169 7.72 25.91 0.00
C LYS A 169 6.41 25.14 -0.13
N THR A 170 6.10 24.76 -1.36
CA THR A 170 5.10 23.76 -1.72
C THR A 170 5.80 22.46 -2.05
N TYR A 171 5.46 21.39 -1.34
CA TYR A 171 5.99 20.04 -1.51
C TYR A 171 5.04 19.22 -2.37
N LEU A 172 5.54 18.73 -3.52
CA LEU A 172 4.82 17.88 -4.47
C LEU A 172 5.32 16.44 -4.26
N ILE A 173 4.46 15.58 -3.74
CA ILE A 173 4.86 14.30 -3.15
C ILE A 173 4.28 13.15 -3.95
N GLU A 174 5.14 12.19 -4.30
CA GLU A 174 4.80 10.90 -4.90
C GLU A 174 5.15 9.77 -3.93
N THR A 175 4.33 8.72 -3.93
CA THR A 175 4.50 7.59 -3.02
C THR A 175 4.46 6.26 -3.76
N ASN A 176 5.34 5.33 -3.39
CA ASN A 176 5.35 3.98 -3.98
C ASN A 176 5.80 2.94 -2.97
N PHE A 177 5.21 1.76 -3.04
CA PHE A 177 5.62 0.59 -2.27
C PHE A 177 5.82 -0.62 -3.19
N TYR A 178 6.98 -1.23 -3.12
CA TYR A 178 7.32 -2.37 -3.96
C TYR A 178 7.67 -3.61 -3.15
N ASN A 179 6.74 -4.57 -3.09
CA ASN A 179 6.97 -5.87 -2.43
C ASN A 179 7.87 -6.82 -3.25
N GLY A 180 7.98 -6.61 -4.54
CA GLY A 180 8.75 -7.47 -5.44
C GLY A 180 9.47 -6.67 -6.52
N GLY A 181 10.50 -7.27 -7.10
CA GLY A 181 11.27 -6.70 -8.21
C GLY A 181 10.49 -6.64 -9.52
N GLY A 182 11.05 -5.96 -10.50
CA GLY A 182 10.52 -5.85 -11.86
C GLY A 182 10.91 -4.56 -12.55
N SER A 183 10.66 -4.46 -13.86
CA SER A 183 11.03 -3.29 -14.70
C SER A 183 10.43 -1.98 -14.21
N LYS A 184 9.23 -2.05 -13.59
CA LYS A 184 8.53 -0.86 -13.11
C LYS A 184 9.32 -0.04 -12.08
N LEU A 185 10.18 -0.69 -11.26
CA LEU A 185 11.03 0.03 -10.30
C LEU A 185 12.01 0.95 -11.04
N ASN A 186 12.67 0.40 -12.08
CA ASN A 186 13.61 1.15 -12.90
C ASN A 186 12.92 2.31 -13.64
N GLU A 187 11.74 2.04 -14.20
CA GLU A 187 10.93 3.05 -14.89
C GLU A 187 10.52 4.19 -13.94
N THR A 188 10.07 3.86 -12.72
CA THR A 188 9.68 4.85 -11.71
C THR A 188 10.89 5.67 -11.25
N ALA A 189 12.01 5.02 -10.92
CA ALA A 189 13.23 5.72 -10.51
C ALA A 189 13.68 6.70 -11.59
N ARG A 190 13.73 6.27 -12.85
CA ARG A 190 14.06 7.11 -13.99
C ARG A 190 13.10 8.29 -14.16
N SER A 191 11.79 8.00 -14.18
CA SER A 191 10.76 9.03 -14.34
C SER A 191 10.86 10.12 -13.27
N TYR A 192 11.09 9.74 -12.01
CA TYR A 192 11.17 10.72 -10.93
C TYR A 192 12.52 11.45 -10.91
N SER A 193 13.60 10.81 -11.35
CA SER A 193 14.88 11.48 -11.58
C SER A 193 14.79 12.55 -12.67
N ASP A 194 13.94 12.36 -13.68
CA ASP A 194 13.68 13.35 -14.73
C ASP A 194 12.75 14.49 -14.26
N VAL A 195 11.82 14.20 -13.36
CA VAL A 195 10.79 15.16 -12.88
C VAL A 195 11.33 16.05 -11.75
N ALA A 196 12.08 15.47 -10.81
CA ALA A 196 12.55 16.19 -9.63
C ALA A 196 13.34 17.46 -9.96
N PRO A 197 14.34 17.46 -10.87
CA PRO A 197 15.05 18.66 -11.26
C PRO A 197 14.16 19.72 -11.90
N LYS A 198 13.17 19.30 -12.70
CA LYS A 198 12.20 20.20 -13.35
C LYS A 198 11.34 20.97 -12.34
N ILE A 199 11.00 20.34 -11.21
CA ILE A 199 10.25 20.98 -10.14
C ILE A 199 11.20 21.81 -9.25
N ASN A 200 12.32 21.23 -8.86
CA ASN A 200 13.25 21.81 -7.89
C ASN A 200 13.99 23.06 -8.39
N GLN A 201 14.01 23.35 -9.70
CA GLN A 201 14.53 24.62 -10.23
C GLN A 201 13.70 25.82 -9.76
N TYR A 202 12.44 25.61 -9.36
CA TYR A 202 11.58 26.68 -8.83
C TYR A 202 11.76 26.74 -7.30
N LYS A 203 12.28 27.88 -6.80
CA LYS A 203 12.65 28.05 -5.37
C LYS A 203 11.53 27.75 -4.38
N ASN A 204 10.28 27.97 -4.81
CA ASN A 204 9.09 27.79 -3.97
C ASN A 204 8.50 26.38 -4.03
N TYR A 205 9.12 25.45 -4.78
CA TYR A 205 8.66 24.09 -4.97
C TYR A 205 9.76 23.09 -4.63
N GLU A 206 9.33 21.93 -4.17
CA GLU A 206 10.24 20.80 -3.92
C GLU A 206 9.53 19.49 -4.22
N PHE A 207 10.14 18.68 -5.09
CA PHE A 207 9.66 17.33 -5.33
C PHE A 207 10.12 16.41 -4.21
N VAL A 208 9.19 15.61 -3.67
CA VAL A 208 9.45 14.64 -2.62
C VAL A 208 9.04 13.26 -3.09
N TRP A 209 9.92 12.30 -2.93
CA TRP A 209 9.62 10.91 -3.21
C TRP A 209 9.67 10.08 -1.94
N ILE A 210 8.53 9.48 -1.57
CA ILE A 210 8.41 8.57 -0.43
C ILE A 210 8.26 7.15 -0.99
N THR A 211 9.29 6.31 -0.84
CA THR A 211 9.29 4.96 -1.37
C THR A 211 9.81 3.96 -0.37
N ASP A 212 9.24 2.74 -0.36
CA ASP A 212 9.68 1.67 0.52
C ASP A 212 9.40 0.30 -0.12
N GLY A 213 9.87 -0.75 0.54
CA GLY A 213 9.62 -2.14 0.20
C GLY A 213 10.85 -2.90 -0.26
N GLN A 214 10.84 -4.20 0.03
CA GLN A 214 11.95 -5.11 -0.28
C GLN A 214 12.21 -5.29 -1.79
N GLY A 215 11.26 -4.91 -2.65
CA GLY A 215 11.44 -4.95 -4.09
C GLY A 215 12.66 -4.16 -4.57
N TRP A 216 13.02 -3.08 -3.87
CA TRP A 216 14.19 -2.27 -4.18
C TRP A 216 15.53 -3.00 -4.03
N LEU A 217 15.58 -4.13 -3.29
CA LEU A 217 16.79 -4.94 -3.23
C LEU A 217 17.21 -5.46 -4.60
N SER A 218 16.26 -5.68 -5.51
CA SER A 218 16.52 -6.11 -6.89
C SER A 218 16.92 -4.98 -7.86
N ALA A 219 16.72 -3.73 -7.44
CA ALA A 219 16.98 -2.52 -8.24
C ALA A 219 17.78 -1.47 -7.42
N LYS A 220 18.64 -1.94 -6.51
CA LYS A 220 19.39 -1.10 -5.58
C LYS A 220 20.18 0.02 -6.29
N ASN A 221 20.90 -0.32 -7.37
CA ASN A 221 21.69 0.65 -8.12
C ASN A 221 20.82 1.78 -8.70
N LYS A 222 19.61 1.44 -9.20
CA LYS A 222 18.69 2.45 -9.76
C LYS A 222 18.08 3.33 -8.67
N LEU A 223 17.85 2.78 -7.49
CA LEU A 223 17.41 3.55 -6.35
C LEU A 223 18.50 4.51 -5.87
N GLU A 224 19.76 4.05 -5.86
CA GLU A 224 20.93 4.86 -5.48
C GLU A 224 21.19 5.99 -6.49
N GLU A 225 21.10 5.70 -7.80
CA GLU A 225 21.17 6.71 -8.85
C GLU A 225 20.11 7.81 -8.63
N ALA A 226 18.86 7.40 -8.36
CA ALA A 226 17.78 8.34 -8.10
C ALA A 226 17.98 9.12 -6.79
N TYR A 227 18.51 8.50 -5.75
CA TYR A 227 18.81 9.14 -4.47
C TYR A 227 19.84 10.28 -4.64
N ASN A 228 20.80 10.12 -5.53
CA ASN A 228 21.79 11.16 -5.82
C ASN A 228 21.21 12.35 -6.61
N ILE A 229 20.07 12.16 -7.28
CA ILE A 229 19.40 13.20 -8.10
C ILE A 229 18.27 13.88 -7.34
N ILE A 230 17.55 13.12 -6.49
CA ILE A 230 16.37 13.59 -5.77
C ILE A 230 16.74 13.91 -4.32
N PRO A 231 16.93 15.20 -3.95
CA PRO A 231 17.39 15.57 -2.60
C PRO A 231 16.42 15.17 -1.48
N SER A 232 15.13 15.12 -1.79
CA SER A 232 14.07 14.82 -0.83
C SER A 232 13.43 13.45 -1.10
N MET A 233 14.21 12.42 -0.78
CA MET A 233 13.79 11.03 -0.89
C MET A 233 13.74 10.39 0.50
N TYR A 234 12.61 9.76 0.82
CA TYR A 234 12.36 9.18 2.14
C TYR A 234 11.77 7.78 2.02
N ASN A 235 12.00 6.97 3.04
CA ASN A 235 11.24 5.76 3.31
C ASN A 235 10.37 5.97 4.56
N LEU A 236 9.54 5.00 4.94
CA LEU A 236 8.64 5.12 6.08
C LEU A 236 9.39 5.33 7.41
N THR A 237 10.60 4.80 7.54
CA THR A 237 11.46 5.01 8.73
C THR A 237 11.97 6.45 8.80
N THR A 238 12.37 7.02 7.67
CA THR A 238 12.94 8.38 7.58
C THR A 238 11.89 9.46 7.36
N LEU A 239 10.63 9.12 7.08
CA LEU A 239 9.52 10.05 6.88
C LEU A 239 9.35 11.03 8.04
N LYS A 240 9.65 10.58 9.27
CA LYS A 240 9.68 11.45 10.46
C LYS A 240 10.60 12.66 10.34
N ASN A 241 11.68 12.54 9.57
CA ASN A 241 12.63 13.65 9.35
C ASN A 241 12.02 14.70 8.41
N PHE A 242 11.31 14.24 7.37
CA PHE A 242 10.55 15.14 6.49
C PHE A 242 9.46 15.87 7.26
N ILE A 243 8.70 15.15 8.12
CA ILE A 243 7.66 15.76 8.94
C ILE A 243 8.23 16.83 9.89
N LYS A 244 9.38 16.57 10.52
CA LYS A 244 10.08 17.58 11.34
C LYS A 244 10.45 18.81 10.52
N LYS A 245 10.98 18.63 9.30
CA LYS A 245 11.35 19.70 8.38
C LYS A 245 10.14 20.60 8.07
N ILE A 246 9.06 20.04 7.56
CA ILE A 246 7.88 20.82 7.17
C ILE A 246 7.20 21.52 8.35
N LYS A 247 7.18 20.89 9.53
CA LYS A 247 6.65 21.52 10.75
C LYS A 247 7.48 22.75 11.17
N SER A 248 8.80 22.68 11.05
CA SER A 248 9.68 23.84 11.31
C SER A 248 9.48 24.98 10.31
N GLU A 249 8.88 24.70 9.15
CA GLU A 249 8.58 25.67 8.11
C GLU A 249 7.15 26.23 8.20
N ASN A 250 6.37 25.83 9.19
CA ASN A 250 4.98 26.22 9.42
C ASN A 250 4.05 25.82 8.26
N VAL A 251 3.46 24.65 8.38
CA VAL A 251 2.46 24.13 7.43
C VAL A 251 1.24 25.05 7.39
N ILE A 252 0.74 25.31 6.18
CA ILE A 252 -0.43 26.16 5.93
C ILE A 252 -1.65 25.25 5.77
N SER A 253 -2.71 25.51 6.53
CA SER A 253 -3.95 24.72 6.52
C SER A 253 -4.99 25.18 5.50
N GLU A 254 -4.87 26.39 4.97
CA GLU A 254 -5.81 26.97 4.01
C GLU A 254 -5.09 27.37 2.73
N TRP A 255 -5.42 26.67 1.62
CA TRP A 255 -4.89 26.99 0.27
C TRP A 255 -5.61 26.18 -0.83
#